data_e08a006676a8d7c70a4d3ff95bb1a8dc
#
_entry.id   e08a006676a8d7c70a4d3ff95bb1a8dc
#
_cell.length_a   1.000
_cell.length_b   1.000
_cell.length_c   1.000
_cell.angle_alpha   90.00
_cell.angle_beta   90.00
_cell.angle_gamma   90.00
#
_symmetry.space_group_name_H-M   'P 1'
#
loop_
_entity.id
_entity.type
_entity.pdbx_description
1 polymer ?
#
loop_
_entity_poly.entity_id
_entity_poly.type
_entity_poly.pdbx_seq_one_letter_code
_entity_poly.pdbx_strand_id
1 'polypeptide(L)'
;MRMRRMAFIMALMTVFTVSLFAQSRGRNYIKQNISEWGGCRNVAITDTGGDLALNGKNDYAYTAGIPQALADALEKYHDDDDYIDDVQLTEDGEWLILVGKNGCQWSNIPSELESKLRQWNEAEETITSVTFNDDGDWIAVSTDHVASSSTDMDDWIKEGIETHGQLWAAHLTNDACVLCFENGYKFLGNVPQKLKDALKATKYDVYRIKFTKEGSYFFADQEGHYTFWM
;
A
#
# COMPACT_ATOMS: atom_id res chain seq x y z
N MET A 1 -38.27 18.09 21.78
CA MET A 1 -37.18 17.08 21.86
C MET A 1 -37.04 16.20 20.60
N ARG A 2 -38.10 15.96 19.81
CA ARG A 2 -38.03 15.17 18.55
C ARG A 2 -37.33 15.87 17.36
N MET A 3 -37.45 17.20 17.22
CA MET A 3 -36.82 17.93 16.09
C MET A 3 -35.29 18.01 16.13
N ARG A 4 -34.66 18.05 17.31
CA ARG A 4 -33.20 18.07 17.43
C ARG A 4 -32.54 16.73 17.02
N ARG A 5 -33.23 15.59 17.20
CA ARG A 5 -32.73 14.27 16.79
C ARG A 5 -32.78 14.07 15.27
N MET A 6 -33.80 14.61 14.60
CA MET A 6 -33.89 14.53 13.13
C MET A 6 -32.82 15.37 12.43
N ALA A 7 -32.51 16.56 12.94
CA ALA A 7 -31.44 17.40 12.37
C ALA A 7 -30.05 16.75 12.50
N PHE A 8 -29.80 16.05 13.61
CA PHE A 8 -28.52 15.34 13.81
C PHE A 8 -28.38 14.12 12.87
N ILE A 9 -29.44 13.38 12.62
CA ILE A 9 -29.44 12.24 11.70
C ILE A 9 -29.28 12.71 10.24
N MET A 10 -29.93 13.80 9.85
CA MET A 10 -29.74 14.38 8.51
C MET A 10 -28.35 14.94 8.29
N ALA A 11 -27.74 15.59 9.29
CA ALA A 11 -26.35 16.08 9.22
C ALA A 11 -25.35 14.92 9.11
N LEU A 12 -25.56 13.83 9.85
CA LEU A 12 -24.70 12.63 9.75
C LEU A 12 -24.84 11.95 8.38
N MET A 13 -26.04 11.82 7.83
CA MET A 13 -26.25 11.24 6.49
C MET A 13 -25.64 12.10 5.37
N THR A 14 -25.71 13.44 5.48
CA THR A 14 -25.09 14.31 4.45
C THR A 14 -23.57 14.26 4.48
N VAL A 15 -22.94 14.17 5.64
CA VAL A 15 -21.48 14.02 5.75
C VAL A 15 -21.04 12.66 5.15
N PHE A 16 -21.75 11.58 5.46
CA PHE A 16 -21.43 10.25 4.92
C PHE A 16 -21.60 10.17 3.39
N THR A 17 -22.64 10.78 2.82
CA THR A 17 -22.84 10.78 1.37
C THR A 17 -21.82 11.63 0.64
N VAL A 18 -21.39 12.77 1.19
CA VAL A 18 -20.35 13.62 0.59
C VAL A 18 -19.00 12.90 0.58
N SER A 19 -18.64 12.19 1.64
CA SER A 19 -17.40 11.41 1.72
C SER A 19 -17.37 10.27 0.69
N LEU A 20 -18.45 9.49 0.56
CA LEU A 20 -18.56 8.42 -0.43
C LEU A 20 -18.48 8.94 -1.88
N PHE A 21 -19.06 10.10 -2.18
CA PHE A 21 -18.97 10.71 -3.50
C PHE A 21 -17.57 11.26 -3.81
N ALA A 22 -16.88 11.81 -2.82
CA ALA A 22 -15.50 12.30 -2.97
C ALA A 22 -14.54 11.13 -3.21
N GLN A 23 -14.65 10.06 -2.45
CA GLN A 23 -13.85 8.84 -2.59
C GLN A 23 -14.07 8.18 -3.97
N SER A 24 -15.31 8.03 -4.42
CA SER A 24 -15.60 7.45 -5.74
C SER A 24 -15.06 8.28 -6.90
N ARG A 25 -15.04 9.63 -6.77
CA ARG A 25 -14.44 10.53 -7.77
C ARG A 25 -12.91 10.41 -7.78
N GLY A 26 -12.29 10.34 -6.61
CA GLY A 26 -10.84 10.15 -6.48
C GLY A 26 -10.39 8.86 -7.15
N ARG A 27 -11.03 7.75 -6.83
CA ARG A 27 -10.73 6.45 -7.45
C ARG A 27 -10.96 6.40 -8.95
N ASN A 28 -12.00 7.05 -9.45
CA ASN A 28 -12.23 7.17 -10.89
C ASN A 28 -11.12 7.99 -11.58
N TYR A 29 -10.60 9.03 -10.93
CA TYR A 29 -9.45 9.78 -11.44
C TYR A 29 -8.19 8.91 -11.54
N ILE A 30 -7.87 8.11 -10.51
CA ILE A 30 -6.76 7.17 -10.54
C ILE A 30 -6.93 6.13 -11.66
N LYS A 31 -8.11 5.53 -11.79
CA LYS A 31 -8.43 4.57 -12.88
C LYS A 31 -8.25 5.19 -14.26
N GLN A 32 -8.67 6.44 -14.44
CA GLN A 32 -8.51 7.15 -15.71
C GLN A 32 -7.03 7.32 -16.04
N ASN A 33 -6.20 7.77 -15.09
CA ASN A 33 -4.76 7.92 -15.32
C ASN A 33 -4.10 6.58 -15.66
N ILE A 34 -4.40 5.50 -14.93
CA ILE A 34 -3.90 4.15 -15.23
C ILE A 34 -4.27 3.74 -16.67
N SER A 35 -5.50 4.02 -17.09
CA SER A 35 -5.97 3.72 -18.45
C SER A 35 -5.28 4.57 -19.51
N GLU A 36 -5.06 5.86 -19.26
CA GLU A 36 -4.39 6.78 -20.17
C GLU A 36 -2.89 6.45 -20.33
N TRP A 37 -2.25 6.02 -19.27
CA TRP A 37 -0.85 5.55 -19.30
C TRP A 37 -0.69 4.20 -20.01
N GLY A 38 -1.77 3.41 -20.08
CA GLY A 38 -1.72 2.03 -20.58
C GLY A 38 -0.94 1.06 -19.67
N GLY A 39 -0.69 1.45 -18.43
CA GLY A 39 0.06 0.67 -17.45
C GLY A 39 0.02 1.30 -16.06
N CYS A 40 0.33 0.49 -15.04
CA CYS A 40 0.48 0.94 -13.67
C CYS A 40 1.46 0.02 -12.96
N ARG A 41 2.49 0.60 -12.37
CA ARG A 41 3.53 -0.18 -11.71
C ARG A 41 3.20 -0.45 -10.24
N ASN A 42 2.59 0.52 -9.57
CA ASN A 42 2.19 0.41 -8.18
C ASN A 42 1.11 1.44 -7.81
N VAL A 43 0.46 1.24 -6.68
CA VAL A 43 -0.50 2.18 -6.10
C VAL A 43 -0.31 2.31 -4.59
N ALA A 44 -0.81 3.40 -4.00
CA ALA A 44 -1.20 3.46 -2.60
C ALA A 44 -2.70 3.79 -2.57
N ILE A 45 -3.47 3.07 -1.79
CA ILE A 45 -4.93 3.20 -1.72
C ILE A 45 -5.40 3.10 -0.28
N THR A 46 -6.33 3.97 0.11
CA THR A 46 -6.94 4.00 1.43
C THR A 46 -8.47 4.01 1.36
N ASP A 47 -9.14 3.57 2.38
CA ASP A 47 -10.61 3.68 2.46
C ASP A 47 -11.06 5.13 2.78
N THR A 48 -10.16 6.00 3.23
CA THR A 48 -10.41 7.44 3.45
C THR A 48 -10.27 8.29 2.19
N GLY A 49 -9.78 7.72 1.07
CA GLY A 49 -9.72 8.39 -0.24
C GLY A 49 -8.38 9.05 -0.55
N GLY A 50 -7.34 8.75 0.20
CA GLY A 50 -5.95 9.02 -0.15
C GLY A 50 -5.46 7.99 -1.14
N ASP A 51 -5.60 8.24 -2.44
CA ASP A 51 -5.22 7.32 -3.48
C ASP A 51 -4.11 7.91 -4.36
N LEU A 52 -3.18 7.04 -4.79
CA LEU A 52 -2.05 7.37 -5.63
C LEU A 52 -1.78 6.21 -6.60
N ALA A 53 -1.34 6.51 -7.82
CA ALA A 53 -0.80 5.53 -8.76
C ALA A 53 0.59 5.97 -9.24
N LEU A 54 1.47 5.00 -9.47
CA LEU A 54 2.81 5.17 -10.02
C LEU A 54 2.90 4.51 -11.40
N ASN A 55 3.59 5.17 -12.33
CA ASN A 55 3.87 4.64 -13.65
C ASN A 55 5.30 4.95 -14.08
N GLY A 56 5.85 4.13 -14.99
CA GLY A 56 7.20 4.34 -15.51
C GLY A 56 8.25 4.46 -14.39
N LYS A 57 9.15 5.41 -14.50
CA LYS A 57 10.24 5.66 -13.55
C LYS A 57 9.75 6.43 -12.32
N ASN A 58 9.04 7.53 -12.54
CA ASN A 58 8.64 8.48 -11.49
C ASN A 58 7.36 9.28 -11.84
N ASP A 59 6.61 8.85 -12.86
CA ASP A 59 5.30 9.43 -13.12
C ASP A 59 4.30 9.01 -12.03
N TYR A 60 3.44 9.92 -11.64
CA TYR A 60 2.43 9.69 -10.62
C TYR A 60 1.12 10.44 -10.88
N ALA A 61 0.05 9.94 -10.30
CA ALA A 61 -1.23 10.64 -10.16
C ALA A 61 -1.76 10.41 -8.76
N TYR A 62 -2.34 11.42 -8.13
CA TYR A 62 -2.87 11.30 -6.78
C TYR A 62 -4.17 12.10 -6.57
N THR A 63 -4.92 11.71 -5.57
CA THR A 63 -6.13 12.41 -5.12
C THR A 63 -5.80 13.45 -4.06
N ALA A 64 -6.68 14.43 -3.88
CA ALA A 64 -6.54 15.45 -2.83
C ALA A 64 -6.57 14.90 -1.39
N GLY A 65 -6.83 13.59 -1.22
CA GLY A 65 -6.82 12.92 0.08
C GLY A 65 -5.44 12.52 0.59
N ILE A 66 -4.37 12.62 -0.22
CA ILE A 66 -3.02 12.35 0.29
C ILE A 66 -2.47 13.53 1.11
N PRO A 67 -1.57 13.29 2.09
CA PRO A 67 -0.90 14.36 2.81
C PRO A 67 -0.09 15.28 1.87
N GLN A 68 -0.11 16.59 2.13
CA GLN A 68 0.65 17.55 1.33
C GLN A 68 2.16 17.25 1.31
N ALA A 69 2.72 16.83 2.45
CA ALA A 69 4.14 16.46 2.54
C ALA A 69 4.50 15.25 1.65
N LEU A 70 3.57 14.31 1.44
CA LEU A 70 3.73 13.21 0.48
C LEU A 70 3.70 13.76 -0.95
N ALA A 71 2.76 14.65 -1.27
CA ALA A 71 2.69 15.27 -2.59
C ALA A 71 3.98 16.04 -2.93
N ASP A 72 4.48 16.85 -1.99
CA ASP A 72 5.73 17.62 -2.15
C ASP A 72 6.95 16.70 -2.34
N ALA A 73 6.99 15.55 -1.65
CA ALA A 73 8.05 14.56 -1.81
C ALA A 73 8.01 13.88 -3.19
N LEU A 74 6.81 13.54 -3.69
CA LEU A 74 6.64 12.98 -5.03
C LEU A 74 7.08 13.94 -6.12
N GLU A 75 6.67 15.23 -6.02
CA GLU A 75 7.10 16.28 -6.94
C GLU A 75 8.63 16.42 -6.98
N LYS A 76 9.27 16.46 -5.79
CA LYS A 76 10.72 16.51 -5.68
C LYS A 76 11.41 15.34 -6.39
N TYR A 77 10.99 14.08 -6.14
CA TYR A 77 11.60 12.91 -6.78
C TYR A 77 11.34 12.84 -8.28
N HIS A 78 10.19 13.36 -8.72
CA HIS A 78 9.90 13.51 -10.15
C HIS A 78 10.85 14.53 -10.82
N ASP A 79 11.04 15.71 -10.20
CA ASP A 79 11.91 16.78 -10.70
C ASP A 79 13.40 16.38 -10.69
N ASP A 80 13.83 15.62 -9.67
CA ASP A 80 15.19 15.09 -9.56
C ASP A 80 15.44 13.89 -10.50
N ASP A 81 14.42 13.44 -11.22
CA ASP A 81 14.44 12.24 -12.09
C ASP A 81 14.84 10.96 -11.34
N ASP A 82 14.40 10.82 -10.09
CA ASP A 82 14.65 9.65 -9.27
C ASP A 82 13.63 8.54 -9.54
N TYR A 83 14.01 7.27 -9.30
CA TYR A 83 13.11 6.13 -9.43
C TYR A 83 12.27 5.95 -8.17
N ILE A 84 10.97 6.26 -8.23
CA ILE A 84 10.02 6.03 -7.15
C ILE A 84 9.56 4.57 -7.21
N ASP A 85 10.04 3.70 -6.31
CA ASP A 85 9.75 2.27 -6.37
C ASP A 85 8.40 1.90 -5.76
N ASP A 86 8.12 2.36 -4.54
CA ASP A 86 6.88 2.08 -3.82
C ASP A 86 6.43 3.29 -2.99
N VAL A 87 5.14 3.38 -2.74
CA VAL A 87 4.55 4.29 -1.77
C VAL A 87 3.62 3.50 -0.87
N GLN A 88 3.84 3.60 0.44
CA GLN A 88 2.93 3.13 1.47
C GLN A 88 2.22 4.33 2.09
N LEU A 89 0.92 4.21 2.30
CA LEU A 89 0.07 5.22 2.92
C LEU A 89 -0.94 4.52 3.83
N THR A 90 -1.07 4.98 5.08
CA THR A 90 -2.06 4.49 6.04
C THR A 90 -3.35 5.30 5.98
N GLU A 91 -4.39 4.82 6.68
CA GLU A 91 -5.69 5.52 6.76
C GLU A 91 -5.58 6.86 7.50
N ASP A 92 -4.67 6.97 8.47
CA ASP A 92 -4.39 8.18 9.25
C ASP A 92 -3.42 9.16 8.55
N GLY A 93 -2.90 8.77 7.36
CA GLY A 93 -2.05 9.63 6.53
C GLY A 93 -0.56 9.54 6.84
N GLU A 94 -0.11 8.53 7.56
CA GLU A 94 1.30 8.18 7.68
C GLU A 94 1.79 7.59 6.37
N TRP A 95 3.03 7.90 5.96
CA TRP A 95 3.50 7.48 4.66
C TRP A 95 4.99 7.16 4.61
N LEU A 96 5.35 6.36 3.61
CA LEU A 96 6.72 6.03 3.25
C LEU A 96 6.85 5.92 1.74
N ILE A 97 7.92 6.49 1.17
CA ILE A 97 8.33 6.33 -0.23
C ILE A 97 9.61 5.53 -0.25
N LEU A 98 9.68 4.51 -1.09
CA LEU A 98 10.93 3.83 -1.47
C LEU A 98 11.47 4.45 -2.76
N VAL A 99 12.78 4.75 -2.79
CA VAL A 99 13.45 5.42 -3.91
C VAL A 99 14.72 4.64 -4.28
N GLY A 100 14.82 4.26 -5.54
CA GLY A 100 15.97 3.50 -6.03
C GLY A 100 16.09 2.14 -5.34
N LYS A 101 17.29 1.77 -4.90
CA LYS A 101 17.54 0.46 -4.28
C LYS A 101 17.18 0.41 -2.80
N ASN A 102 17.58 1.42 -2.04
CA ASN A 102 17.48 1.44 -0.58
C ASN A 102 17.19 2.84 -0.02
N GLY A 103 16.98 3.83 -0.88
CA GLY A 103 16.55 5.16 -0.45
C GLY A 103 15.11 5.11 0.05
N CYS A 104 14.82 5.87 1.11
CA CYS A 104 13.48 6.01 1.64
C CYS A 104 13.27 7.38 2.29
N GLN A 105 12.04 7.87 2.19
CA GLN A 105 11.57 9.05 2.88
C GLN A 105 10.21 8.75 3.52
N TRP A 106 9.95 9.29 4.70
CA TRP A 106 8.73 8.96 5.44
C TRP A 106 8.24 10.09 6.34
N SER A 107 7.02 9.90 6.86
CA SER A 107 6.44 10.69 7.94
C SER A 107 5.70 9.77 8.89
N ASN A 108 6.01 9.88 10.20
CA ASN A 108 5.34 9.16 11.31
C ASN A 108 5.32 7.62 11.21
N ILE A 109 6.36 6.99 10.69
CA ILE A 109 6.44 5.52 10.73
C ILE A 109 6.84 5.01 12.12
N PRO A 110 6.54 3.73 12.46
CA PRO A 110 6.99 3.12 13.70
C PRO A 110 8.52 3.24 13.89
N SER A 111 8.97 3.62 15.10
CA SER A 111 10.40 3.87 15.38
C SER A 111 11.30 2.66 15.17
N GLU A 112 10.79 1.45 15.37
CA GLU A 112 11.50 0.21 15.12
C GLU A 112 11.67 -0.04 13.62
N LEU A 113 10.63 0.24 12.81
CA LEU A 113 10.70 0.23 11.35
C LEU A 113 11.73 1.24 10.86
N GLU A 114 11.69 2.50 11.34
CA GLU A 114 12.68 3.53 11.00
C GLU A 114 14.10 3.03 11.27
N SER A 115 14.34 2.47 12.45
CA SER A 115 15.65 1.94 12.85
C SER A 115 16.11 0.82 11.93
N LYS A 116 15.19 -0.07 11.51
CA LYS A 116 15.48 -1.16 10.59
C LYS A 116 15.81 -0.67 9.18
N LEU A 117 15.06 0.28 8.65
CA LEU A 117 15.31 0.87 7.33
C LEU A 117 16.65 1.61 7.28
N ARG A 118 17.01 2.34 8.35
CA ARG A 118 18.33 2.98 8.45
C ARG A 118 19.47 1.95 8.48
N GLN A 119 19.30 0.87 9.25
CA GLN A 119 20.28 -0.23 9.29
C GLN A 119 20.49 -0.85 7.90
N TRP A 120 19.42 -1.12 7.15
CA TRP A 120 19.52 -1.70 5.82
C TRP A 120 20.07 -0.71 4.79
N ASN A 121 19.74 0.57 4.91
CA ASN A 121 20.33 1.60 4.07
C ASN A 121 21.85 1.70 4.27
N GLU A 122 22.33 1.69 5.54
CA GLU A 122 23.77 1.67 5.87
C GLU A 122 24.47 0.41 5.38
N ALA A 123 23.77 -0.72 5.34
CA ALA A 123 24.28 -2.00 4.81
C ALA A 123 24.18 -2.11 3.28
N GLU A 124 23.67 -1.09 2.59
CA GLU A 124 23.43 -1.05 1.13
C GLU A 124 22.49 -2.16 0.63
N GLU A 125 21.60 -2.70 1.50
CA GLU A 125 20.61 -3.70 1.12
C GLU A 125 19.55 -3.10 0.17
N THR A 126 19.13 -3.88 -0.80
CA THR A 126 18.01 -3.47 -1.67
C THR A 126 16.68 -3.75 -0.96
N ILE A 127 15.93 -2.69 -0.62
CA ILE A 127 14.63 -2.78 0.01
C ILE A 127 13.57 -2.99 -1.08
N THR A 128 12.80 -4.07 -1.00
CA THR A 128 11.85 -4.48 -2.05
C THR A 128 10.39 -4.23 -1.69
N SER A 129 10.05 -4.29 -0.40
CA SER A 129 8.68 -4.03 0.06
C SER A 129 8.69 -3.56 1.51
N VAL A 130 7.89 -2.56 1.82
CA VAL A 130 7.63 -2.11 3.19
C VAL A 130 6.13 -1.90 3.32
N THR A 131 5.56 -2.37 4.41
CA THR A 131 4.17 -2.09 4.78
C THR A 131 4.06 -1.85 6.27
N PHE A 132 3.17 -0.97 6.67
CA PHE A 132 2.83 -0.70 8.06
C PHE A 132 1.38 -0.19 8.14
N ASN A 133 0.80 -0.26 9.32
CA ASN A 133 -0.56 0.15 9.60
C ASN A 133 -0.63 1.18 10.75
N ASP A 134 -1.83 1.72 11.01
CA ASP A 134 -2.03 2.73 12.04
C ASP A 134 -1.91 2.15 13.48
N ASP A 135 -1.96 0.83 13.65
CA ASP A 135 -1.76 0.14 14.93
C ASP A 135 -0.27 -0.03 15.28
N GLY A 136 0.64 0.33 14.35
CA GLY A 136 2.08 0.26 14.52
C GLY A 136 2.69 -1.09 14.13
N ASP A 137 1.92 -2.02 13.56
CA ASP A 137 2.45 -3.24 12.97
C ASP A 137 3.15 -2.92 11.65
N TRP A 138 4.24 -3.64 11.37
CA TRP A 138 4.98 -3.44 10.13
C TRP A 138 5.67 -4.73 9.66
N ILE A 139 5.92 -4.80 8.36
CA ILE A 139 6.76 -5.80 7.69
C ILE A 139 7.66 -5.06 6.70
N ALA A 140 8.94 -5.36 6.71
CA ALA A 140 9.91 -4.88 5.75
C ALA A 140 10.64 -6.07 5.09
N VAL A 141 10.85 -5.98 3.79
CA VAL A 141 11.48 -7.01 2.96
C VAL A 141 12.62 -6.37 2.19
N SER A 142 13.80 -6.97 2.27
CA SER A 142 14.93 -6.71 1.39
C SER A 142 15.24 -7.92 0.54
N THR A 143 16.23 -7.83 -0.33
CA THR A 143 16.69 -8.98 -1.12
C THR A 143 17.22 -10.13 -0.25
N ASP A 144 17.78 -9.82 0.93
CA ASP A 144 18.49 -10.78 1.77
C ASP A 144 17.78 -11.07 3.09
N HIS A 145 16.90 -10.17 3.56
CA HIS A 145 16.28 -10.26 4.87
C HIS A 145 14.80 -9.89 4.86
N VAL A 146 14.11 -10.40 5.88
CA VAL A 146 12.76 -9.98 6.25
C VAL A 146 12.76 -9.65 7.74
N ALA A 147 12.02 -8.60 8.11
CA ALA A 147 11.82 -8.19 9.50
C ALA A 147 10.38 -7.71 9.71
N SER A 148 9.86 -7.86 10.92
CA SER A 148 8.53 -7.40 11.27
C SER A 148 8.46 -6.84 12.70
N SER A 149 7.28 -6.31 13.06
CA SER A 149 7.03 -5.66 14.35
C SER A 149 6.97 -6.61 15.54
N SER A 150 6.82 -7.93 15.31
CA SER A 150 6.64 -8.88 16.41
C SER A 150 7.20 -10.27 16.09
N THR A 151 7.58 -11.01 17.15
CA THR A 151 8.04 -12.40 17.03
C THR A 151 6.99 -13.33 16.41
N ASP A 152 5.71 -13.13 16.73
CA ASP A 152 4.62 -13.95 16.17
C ASP A 152 4.48 -13.73 14.66
N MET A 153 4.65 -12.50 14.22
CA MET A 153 4.66 -12.14 12.79
C MET A 153 5.89 -12.73 12.09
N ASP A 154 7.08 -12.62 12.70
CA ASP A 154 8.32 -13.22 12.17
C ASP A 154 8.18 -14.74 12.01
N ASP A 155 7.64 -15.44 13.00
CA ASP A 155 7.41 -16.90 12.95
C ASP A 155 6.40 -17.28 11.85
N TRP A 156 5.33 -16.49 11.70
CA TRP A 156 4.33 -16.70 10.65
C TRP A 156 4.90 -16.49 9.24
N ILE A 157 5.76 -15.46 9.06
CA ILE A 157 6.47 -15.20 7.81
C ILE A 157 7.46 -16.34 7.51
N LYS A 158 8.25 -16.76 8.50
CA LYS A 158 9.23 -17.83 8.37
C LYS A 158 8.60 -19.16 7.95
N GLU A 159 7.47 -19.55 8.56
CA GLU A 159 6.68 -20.70 8.13
C GLU A 159 6.24 -20.58 6.66
N GLY A 160 5.88 -19.36 6.23
CA GLY A 160 5.55 -19.06 4.85
C GLY A 160 6.72 -19.25 3.90
N ILE A 161 7.91 -18.75 4.27
CA ILE A 161 9.15 -18.91 3.49
C ILE A 161 9.52 -20.41 3.36
N GLU A 162 9.42 -21.18 4.45
CA GLU A 162 9.70 -22.62 4.42
C GLU A 162 8.74 -23.39 3.50
N THR A 163 7.49 -22.93 3.37
CA THR A 163 6.43 -23.62 2.61
C THR A 163 6.35 -23.14 1.16
N HIS A 164 6.56 -21.85 0.91
CA HIS A 164 6.25 -21.19 -0.36
C HIS A 164 7.46 -20.52 -1.04
N GLY A 165 8.65 -20.59 -0.44
CA GLY A 165 9.83 -19.91 -0.97
C GLY A 165 9.95 -18.45 -0.53
N GLN A 166 10.75 -17.68 -1.23
CA GLN A 166 11.07 -16.30 -0.88
C GLN A 166 9.81 -15.42 -0.77
N LEU A 167 9.77 -14.56 0.26
CA LEU A 167 8.77 -13.50 0.37
C LEU A 167 9.15 -12.34 -0.56
N TRP A 168 8.24 -11.96 -1.46
CA TRP A 168 8.45 -10.88 -2.42
C TRP A 168 7.75 -9.58 -2.02
N ALA A 169 6.53 -9.69 -1.50
CA ALA A 169 5.75 -8.54 -1.08
C ALA A 169 4.81 -8.86 0.07
N ALA A 170 4.51 -7.84 0.85
CA ALA A 170 3.52 -7.88 1.92
C ALA A 170 2.65 -6.63 1.91
N HIS A 171 1.42 -6.75 2.40
CA HIS A 171 0.59 -5.60 2.71
C HIS A 171 -0.24 -5.84 3.96
N LEU A 172 -0.22 -4.83 4.84
CA LEU A 172 -0.96 -4.76 6.10
C LEU A 172 -2.09 -3.74 6.01
N THR A 173 -3.22 -4.08 6.58
CA THR A 173 -4.23 -3.15 7.09
C THR A 173 -4.34 -3.35 8.60
N ASN A 174 -5.15 -2.56 9.32
CA ASN A 174 -5.29 -2.73 10.78
C ASN A 174 -5.91 -4.10 11.18
N ASP A 175 -6.57 -4.82 10.26
CA ASP A 175 -7.25 -6.08 10.57
C ASP A 175 -6.91 -7.24 9.63
N ALA A 176 -5.97 -7.04 8.71
CA ALA A 176 -5.61 -8.07 7.73
C ALA A 176 -4.17 -7.95 7.21
N CYS A 177 -3.61 -9.07 6.80
CA CYS A 177 -2.32 -9.15 6.12
C CYS A 177 -2.37 -10.11 4.94
N VAL A 178 -1.67 -9.74 3.86
CA VAL A 178 -1.37 -10.61 2.73
C VAL A 178 0.14 -10.68 2.55
N LEU A 179 0.67 -11.91 2.46
CA LEU A 179 2.05 -12.19 2.09
C LEU A 179 2.06 -12.87 0.72
N CYS A 180 2.89 -12.35 -0.19
CA CYS A 180 3.09 -12.89 -1.52
C CYS A 180 4.48 -13.52 -1.61
N PHE A 181 4.51 -14.83 -1.82
CA PHE A 181 5.73 -15.62 -1.93
C PHE A 181 5.97 -16.09 -3.36
N GLU A 182 7.13 -16.60 -3.62
CA GLU A 182 7.51 -17.21 -4.89
C GLU A 182 6.48 -18.25 -5.39
N ASN A 183 5.97 -19.11 -4.50
CA ASN A 183 5.08 -20.21 -4.85
C ASN A 183 3.74 -20.17 -4.12
N GLY A 184 3.24 -19.01 -3.73
CA GLY A 184 1.95 -18.92 -3.05
C GLY A 184 1.71 -17.68 -2.21
N TYR A 185 0.64 -17.76 -1.43
CA TYR A 185 0.16 -16.63 -0.62
C TYR A 185 -0.22 -17.11 0.78
N LYS A 186 0.03 -16.25 1.79
CA LYS A 186 -0.58 -16.42 3.13
C LYS A 186 -1.49 -15.25 3.43
N PHE A 187 -2.58 -15.54 4.13
CA PHE A 187 -3.60 -14.56 4.49
C PHE A 187 -3.86 -14.60 5.99
N LEU A 188 -3.87 -13.45 6.63
CA LEU A 188 -4.23 -13.28 8.03
C LEU A 188 -5.38 -12.28 8.13
N GLY A 189 -6.33 -12.52 9.05
CA GLY A 189 -7.43 -11.61 9.33
C GLY A 189 -8.47 -11.49 8.19
N ASN A 190 -9.05 -10.32 8.05
CA ASN A 190 -10.22 -10.05 7.19
C ASN A 190 -9.87 -9.70 5.75
N VAL A 191 -8.96 -10.43 5.11
CA VAL A 191 -8.61 -10.21 3.70
C VAL A 191 -9.84 -10.41 2.80
N PRO A 192 -10.18 -9.44 1.93
CA PRO A 192 -11.34 -9.51 1.04
C PRO A 192 -11.34 -10.77 0.16
N GLN A 193 -12.48 -11.47 0.08
CA GLN A 193 -12.58 -12.72 -0.67
C GLN A 193 -12.26 -12.53 -2.17
N LYS A 194 -12.69 -11.40 -2.76
CA LYS A 194 -12.38 -11.08 -4.16
C LYS A 194 -10.86 -10.99 -4.41
N LEU A 195 -10.10 -10.42 -3.48
CA LEU A 195 -8.64 -10.37 -3.58
C LEU A 195 -8.04 -11.79 -3.52
N LYS A 196 -8.48 -12.62 -2.55
CA LYS A 196 -8.02 -14.01 -2.44
C LYS A 196 -8.28 -14.80 -3.73
N ASP A 197 -9.45 -14.62 -4.33
CA ASP A 197 -9.83 -15.30 -5.57
C ASP A 197 -9.01 -14.78 -6.77
N ALA A 198 -8.78 -13.46 -6.85
CA ALA A 198 -7.96 -12.86 -7.89
C ALA A 198 -6.49 -13.31 -7.82
N LEU A 199 -5.90 -13.34 -6.62
CA LEU A 199 -4.53 -13.84 -6.40
C LEU A 199 -4.38 -15.32 -6.79
N LYS A 200 -5.35 -16.16 -6.44
CA LYS A 200 -5.34 -17.59 -6.83
C LYS A 200 -5.53 -17.80 -8.32
N ALA A 201 -6.17 -16.88 -9.02
CA ALA A 201 -6.43 -16.96 -10.46
C ALA A 201 -5.31 -16.34 -11.32
N THR A 202 -4.43 -15.53 -10.72
CA THR A 202 -3.34 -14.87 -11.45
C THR A 202 -2.32 -15.89 -11.98
N LYS A 203 -1.69 -15.55 -13.12
CA LYS A 203 -0.70 -16.38 -13.78
C LYS A 203 0.69 -15.75 -13.81
N TYR A 204 0.86 -14.63 -13.14
CA TYR A 204 2.12 -13.93 -13.02
C TYR A 204 2.51 -13.79 -11.56
N ASP A 205 3.78 -13.56 -11.32
CA ASP A 205 4.38 -13.41 -10.01
C ASP A 205 3.96 -12.07 -9.39
N VAL A 206 3.64 -12.06 -8.10
CA VAL A 206 3.14 -10.84 -7.43
C VAL A 206 4.25 -10.21 -6.61
N TYR A 207 4.82 -9.14 -7.14
CA TYR A 207 5.88 -8.35 -6.50
C TYR A 207 5.37 -7.05 -5.85
N ARG A 208 4.12 -6.67 -6.10
CA ARG A 208 3.45 -5.50 -5.51
C ARG A 208 2.03 -5.89 -5.16
N ILE A 209 1.62 -5.53 -3.96
CA ILE A 209 0.26 -5.77 -3.48
C ILE A 209 -0.20 -4.63 -2.60
N LYS A 210 -1.41 -4.15 -2.83
CA LYS A 210 -2.12 -3.17 -1.99
C LYS A 210 -3.58 -3.56 -1.93
N PHE A 211 -4.20 -3.41 -0.77
CA PHE A 211 -5.64 -3.61 -0.64
C PHE A 211 -6.19 -2.78 0.53
N THR A 212 -7.50 -2.57 0.52
CA THR A 212 -8.21 -1.88 1.59
C THR A 212 -9.24 -2.81 2.23
N LYS A 213 -9.69 -2.47 3.42
CA LYS A 213 -10.73 -3.20 4.15
C LYS A 213 -12.04 -3.26 3.36
N GLU A 214 -12.42 -2.19 2.63
CA GLU A 214 -13.61 -2.14 1.80
C GLU A 214 -13.52 -2.96 0.51
N GLY A 215 -12.36 -3.58 0.23
CA GLY A 215 -12.17 -4.55 -0.83
C GLY A 215 -11.62 -4.02 -2.14
N SER A 216 -11.13 -2.78 -2.17
CA SER A 216 -10.29 -2.32 -3.27
C SER A 216 -8.95 -3.02 -3.20
N TYR A 217 -8.37 -3.35 -4.36
CA TYR A 217 -7.05 -3.97 -4.40
C TYR A 217 -6.32 -3.68 -5.71
N PHE A 218 -5.01 -3.80 -5.63
CA PHE A 218 -4.06 -3.78 -6.73
C PHE A 218 -2.97 -4.81 -6.46
N PHE A 219 -2.52 -5.52 -7.48
CA PHE A 219 -1.28 -6.28 -7.45
C PHE A 219 -0.64 -6.32 -8.84
N ALA A 220 0.69 -6.42 -8.87
CA ALA A 220 1.49 -6.37 -10.10
C ALA A 220 2.75 -7.24 -10.03
N ASP A 221 3.28 -7.59 -11.21
CA ASP A 221 4.60 -8.17 -11.37
C ASP A 221 5.67 -7.09 -11.68
N GLN A 222 6.87 -7.55 -12.04
CA GLN A 222 7.97 -6.69 -12.47
C GLN A 222 7.98 -6.41 -13.98
N GLU A 223 7.16 -7.13 -14.76
CA GLU A 223 7.11 -7.05 -16.23
C GLU A 223 6.04 -6.09 -16.74
N GLY A 224 5.22 -5.52 -15.83
CA GLY A 224 4.18 -4.55 -16.13
C GLY A 224 2.77 -5.15 -16.21
N HIS A 225 2.61 -6.44 -15.88
CA HIS A 225 1.27 -6.99 -15.69
C HIS A 225 0.71 -6.53 -14.35
N TYR A 226 -0.54 -6.17 -14.35
CA TYR A 226 -1.24 -5.77 -13.13
C TYR A 226 -2.72 -6.16 -13.15
N THR A 227 -3.27 -6.27 -11.96
CA THR A 227 -4.70 -6.48 -11.73
C THR A 227 -5.17 -5.52 -10.65
N PHE A 228 -6.28 -4.86 -10.87
CA PHE A 228 -6.87 -4.00 -9.87
C PHE A 228 -8.38 -4.07 -9.84
N TRP A 229 -8.93 -3.78 -8.67
CA TRP A 229 -10.34 -3.55 -8.41
C TRP A 229 -10.48 -2.38 -7.43
N MET A 230 -11.08 -1.27 -7.88
CA MET A 230 -11.25 -0.05 -7.09
C MET A 230 -12.67 0.48 -7.26
#